data_bae48a31873a4e68e91bd030100357a0
#
_entry.id   bae48a31873a4e68e91bd030100357a0
#
_cell.length_a   1.000
_cell.length_b   1.000
_cell.length_c   1.000
_cell.angle_alpha   90.00
_cell.angle_beta   90.00
_cell.angle_gamma   90.00
#
_symmetry.space_group_name_H-M   'P 1'
#
loop_
_entity.id
_entity.type
_entity.pdbx_description
1 polymer ?
#
loop_
_entity_poly.entity_id
_entity_poly.type
_entity_poly.pdbx_seq_one_letter_code
_entity_poly.pdbx_strand_id
1 'polypeptide(L)'
;MQRAIAFIKESFQTNLSNALNLRRVSAPLFVASDSGLNDNLNGTERPVKFDIPGVGKDAEVVHSLAKWKRLALKRYGFHVGKGLYTDMNAIRRDEDDLDNIHSVYVDQWDWE
;
A
#
# COMPACT_ATOMS: atom_id res chain seq x y z
N MET A 1 8.26 -21.34 -8.68
CA MET A 1 7.54 -20.40 -7.77
C MET A 1 7.51 -18.97 -8.30
N GLN A 2 8.66 -18.38 -8.67
CA GLN A 2 8.68 -16.98 -9.15
C GLN A 2 7.89 -16.78 -10.45
N ARG A 3 7.94 -17.72 -11.38
CA ARG A 3 7.15 -17.65 -12.63
C ARG A 3 5.65 -17.71 -12.35
N ALA A 4 5.24 -18.54 -11.38
CA ALA A 4 3.83 -18.65 -10.99
C ALA A 4 3.33 -17.34 -10.37
N ILE A 5 4.14 -16.72 -9.50
CA ILE A 5 3.81 -15.43 -8.89
C ILE A 5 3.68 -14.34 -9.96
N ALA A 6 4.62 -14.27 -10.90
CA ALA A 6 4.58 -13.29 -12.00
C ALA A 6 3.33 -13.48 -12.86
N PHE A 7 3.00 -14.72 -13.21
CA PHE A 7 1.82 -15.03 -14.00
C PHE A 7 0.52 -14.63 -13.29
N ILE A 8 0.40 -14.97 -12.00
CA ILE A 8 -0.78 -14.64 -11.21
C ILE A 8 -0.94 -13.13 -11.10
N LYS A 9 0.14 -12.40 -10.80
CA LYS A 9 0.10 -10.94 -10.69
C LYS A 9 -0.34 -10.30 -11.98
N GLU A 10 0.26 -10.68 -13.09
CA GLU A 10 -0.06 -10.11 -14.40
C GLU A 10 -1.52 -10.41 -14.80
N SER A 11 -1.95 -11.65 -14.69
CA SER A 11 -3.30 -12.07 -15.06
C SER A 11 -4.36 -11.40 -14.19
N PHE A 12 -4.15 -11.37 -12.88
CA PHE A 12 -5.09 -10.76 -11.94
C PHE A 12 -5.20 -9.24 -12.15
N GLN A 13 -4.07 -8.57 -12.27
CA GLN A 13 -4.04 -7.10 -12.46
C GLN A 13 -4.75 -6.70 -13.76
N THR A 14 -4.48 -7.41 -14.86
CA THR A 14 -5.11 -7.12 -16.14
C THR A 14 -6.62 -7.32 -16.08
N ASN A 15 -7.06 -8.45 -15.53
CA ASN A 15 -8.49 -8.77 -15.45
C ASN A 15 -9.23 -7.83 -14.50
N LEU A 16 -8.64 -7.52 -13.34
CA LEU A 16 -9.24 -6.61 -12.36
C LEU A 16 -9.35 -5.19 -12.92
N SER A 17 -8.29 -4.68 -13.53
CA SER A 17 -8.28 -3.33 -14.07
C SER A 17 -9.29 -3.16 -15.20
N ASN A 18 -9.45 -4.17 -16.05
CA ASN A 18 -10.45 -4.14 -17.12
C ASN A 18 -11.88 -4.24 -16.57
N ALA A 19 -12.11 -5.12 -15.58
CA ALA A 19 -13.45 -5.32 -15.02
C ALA A 19 -13.95 -4.10 -14.23
N LEU A 20 -13.07 -3.41 -13.52
CA LEU A 20 -13.41 -2.29 -12.63
C LEU A 20 -13.00 -0.92 -13.18
N ASN A 21 -12.48 -0.86 -14.40
CA ASN A 21 -11.97 0.37 -15.02
C ASN A 21 -10.92 1.06 -14.13
N LEU A 22 -9.88 0.32 -13.75
CA LEU A 22 -8.82 0.79 -12.88
C LEU A 22 -7.58 1.19 -13.67
N ARG A 23 -6.89 2.22 -13.19
CA ARG A 23 -5.60 2.65 -13.72
C ARG A 23 -4.51 2.31 -12.70
N ARG A 24 -3.41 1.71 -13.18
CA ARG A 24 -2.28 1.42 -12.30
C ARG A 24 -1.56 2.70 -11.88
N VAL A 25 -1.28 2.81 -10.59
CA VAL A 25 -0.43 3.87 -10.02
C VAL A 25 0.63 3.23 -9.14
N SER A 26 1.78 3.88 -9.04
CA SER A 26 2.84 3.46 -8.12
C SER A 26 2.57 4.04 -6.75
N ALA A 27 2.68 3.20 -5.72
CA ALA A 27 2.43 3.59 -4.35
C ALA A 27 3.74 3.83 -3.60
N PRO A 28 3.74 4.68 -2.56
CA PRO A 28 4.92 4.87 -1.73
C PRO A 28 5.15 3.66 -0.83
N LEU A 29 6.44 3.35 -0.56
CA LEU A 29 6.82 2.38 0.45
C LEU A 29 6.78 3.00 1.85
N PHE A 30 7.06 4.29 1.95
CA PHE A 30 7.05 5.02 3.22
C PHE A 30 6.45 6.42 3.01
N VAL A 31 5.98 7.00 4.11
CA VAL A 31 5.37 8.34 4.15
C VAL A 31 5.96 9.11 5.31
N ALA A 32 5.88 10.44 5.27
CA ALA A 32 6.29 11.28 6.39
C ALA A 32 5.41 10.98 7.61
N SER A 33 6.02 10.88 8.80
CA SER A 33 5.30 10.56 10.03
C SER A 33 4.21 11.58 10.36
N ASP A 34 4.43 12.84 10.02
CA ASP A 34 3.48 13.92 10.26
C ASP A 34 2.41 14.08 9.17
N SER A 35 2.46 13.28 8.11
CA SER A 35 1.51 13.38 6.99
C SER A 35 0.11 12.83 7.32
N GLY A 36 0.02 11.93 8.29
CA GLY A 36 -1.22 11.24 8.62
C GLY A 36 -1.69 10.25 7.57
N LEU A 37 -0.85 9.90 6.58
CA LEU A 37 -1.22 9.02 5.48
C LEU A 37 -1.04 7.54 5.79
N ASN A 38 -0.31 7.20 6.86
CA ASN A 38 -0.16 5.80 7.26
C ASN A 38 -1.39 5.35 8.04
N ASP A 39 -1.82 4.11 7.80
CA ASP A 39 -2.96 3.53 8.50
C ASP A 39 -2.52 3.04 9.87
N ASN A 40 -3.29 3.37 10.91
CA ASN A 40 -3.00 2.93 12.27
C ASN A 40 -3.47 1.51 12.58
N LEU A 41 -4.08 0.82 11.63
CA LEU A 41 -4.66 -0.52 11.80
C LEU A 41 -5.63 -0.52 13.01
N ASN A 42 -5.31 -1.26 14.08
CA ASN A 42 -6.11 -1.27 15.30
C ASN A 42 -5.78 -0.12 16.26
N GLY A 43 -4.82 0.71 15.93
CA GLY A 43 -4.40 1.85 16.74
C GLY A 43 -3.30 1.57 17.74
N THR A 44 -2.92 0.31 17.92
CA THR A 44 -1.86 -0.12 18.86
C THR A 44 -0.56 -0.48 18.16
N GLU A 45 -0.60 -0.79 16.88
CA GLU A 45 0.56 -1.18 16.10
C GLU A 45 1.46 0.02 15.82
N ARG A 46 2.76 -0.17 16.06
CA ARG A 46 3.77 0.86 15.80
C ARG A 46 4.34 0.70 14.40
N PRO A 47 4.45 1.78 13.61
CA PRO A 47 5.13 1.69 12.31
C PRO A 47 6.64 1.55 12.49
N VAL A 48 7.32 1.08 11.45
CA VAL A 48 8.77 1.14 11.36
C VAL A 48 9.15 2.56 10.96
N LYS A 49 9.76 3.30 11.88
CA LYS A 49 10.19 4.69 11.66
C LYS A 49 11.68 4.78 11.38
N PHE A 50 12.04 5.72 10.55
CA PHE A 50 13.44 6.05 10.29
C PHE A 50 13.58 7.54 10.00
N ASP A 51 14.76 8.09 10.22
CA ASP A 51 15.06 9.47 9.91
C ASP A 51 15.62 9.61 8.50
N ILE A 52 15.36 10.75 7.89
CA ILE A 52 15.92 11.13 6.60
C ILE A 52 16.73 12.40 6.81
N PRO A 53 18.07 12.30 6.98
CA PRO A 53 18.89 13.46 7.38
C PRO A 53 18.78 14.66 6.42
N GLY A 54 18.65 14.41 5.13
CA GLY A 54 18.56 15.47 4.13
C GLY A 54 17.24 16.24 4.13
N VAL A 55 16.21 15.69 4.77
CA VAL A 55 14.86 16.28 4.79
C VAL A 55 14.53 16.89 6.15
N GLY A 56 15.18 16.43 7.22
CA GLY A 56 14.92 16.88 8.59
C GLY A 56 13.60 16.39 9.17
N LYS A 57 13.02 15.32 8.61
CA LYS A 57 11.77 14.71 9.07
C LYS A 57 11.91 13.21 9.20
N ASP A 58 11.12 12.64 10.09
CA ASP A 58 10.98 11.19 10.19
C ASP A 58 10.01 10.66 9.15
N ALA A 59 10.30 9.46 8.66
CA ALA A 59 9.42 8.72 7.78
C ALA A 59 9.04 7.40 8.43
N GLU A 60 7.95 6.82 7.98
CA GLU A 60 7.51 5.50 8.44
C GLU A 60 7.08 4.63 7.27
N VAL A 61 7.44 3.34 7.34
CA VAL A 61 7.03 2.34 6.36
C VAL A 61 5.52 2.12 6.51
N VAL A 62 4.81 2.06 5.39
CA VAL A 62 3.36 1.95 5.41
C VAL A 62 2.89 0.63 6.01
N HIS A 63 1.80 0.68 6.77
CA HIS A 63 1.04 -0.50 7.20
C HIS A 63 0.00 -0.89 6.15
N SER A 64 -0.62 0.09 5.54
CA SER A 64 -1.56 -0.06 4.44
C SER A 64 -1.67 1.26 3.68
N LEU A 65 -2.34 1.25 2.53
CA LEU A 65 -2.46 2.43 1.67
C LEU A 65 -3.89 3.01 1.65
N ALA A 66 -4.74 2.63 2.58
CA ALA A 66 -6.14 3.06 2.55
C ALA A 66 -6.30 4.58 2.50
N LYS A 67 -5.57 5.30 3.33
CA LYS A 67 -5.60 6.77 3.33
C LYS A 67 -4.93 7.37 2.11
N TRP A 68 -3.79 6.80 1.71
CA TRP A 68 -3.05 7.28 0.54
C TRP A 68 -3.85 7.13 -0.75
N LYS A 69 -4.55 6.02 -0.93
CA LYS A 69 -5.35 5.77 -2.13
C LYS A 69 -6.40 6.86 -2.34
N ARG A 70 -7.10 7.24 -1.29
CA ARG A 70 -8.11 8.30 -1.35
C ARG A 70 -7.51 9.64 -1.75
N LEU A 71 -6.35 9.96 -1.19
CA LEU A 71 -5.61 11.15 -1.56
C LEU A 71 -5.17 11.10 -3.02
N ALA A 72 -4.70 9.94 -3.49
CA ALA A 72 -4.24 9.75 -4.86
C ALA A 72 -5.38 9.93 -5.88
N LEU A 73 -6.57 9.46 -5.60
CA LEU A 73 -7.74 9.68 -6.45
C LEU A 73 -7.95 11.17 -6.71
N LYS A 74 -7.83 11.98 -5.68
CA LYS A 74 -7.98 13.44 -5.80
C LYS A 74 -6.81 14.07 -6.55
N ARG A 75 -5.57 13.71 -6.18
CA ARG A 75 -4.36 14.31 -6.76
C ARG A 75 -4.20 14.01 -8.24
N TYR A 76 -4.56 12.81 -8.67
CA TYR A 76 -4.45 12.40 -10.07
C TYR A 76 -5.68 12.73 -10.90
N GLY A 77 -6.69 13.40 -10.31
CA GLY A 77 -7.86 13.88 -11.04
C GLY A 77 -8.77 12.78 -11.55
N PHE A 78 -8.95 11.70 -10.81
CA PHE A 78 -9.83 10.61 -11.19
C PHE A 78 -11.29 11.05 -11.14
N HIS A 79 -12.06 10.65 -12.17
CA HIS A 79 -13.48 10.90 -12.24
C HIS A 79 -14.28 9.73 -11.65
N VAL A 80 -15.56 9.98 -11.34
CA VAL A 80 -16.50 8.94 -10.93
C VAL A 80 -16.57 7.85 -11.99
N GLY A 81 -16.54 6.60 -11.57
CA GLY A 81 -16.53 5.44 -12.46
C GLY A 81 -15.15 4.97 -12.89
N LYS A 82 -14.09 5.65 -12.45
CA LYS A 82 -12.72 5.26 -12.71
C LYS A 82 -11.93 5.24 -11.41
N GLY A 83 -11.20 4.18 -11.16
CA GLY A 83 -10.41 4.01 -9.96
C GLY A 83 -8.94 3.73 -10.24
N LEU A 84 -8.21 3.44 -9.18
CA LEU A 84 -6.81 3.07 -9.26
C LEU A 84 -6.57 1.69 -8.66
N TYR A 85 -5.47 1.06 -9.07
CA TYR A 85 -4.94 -0.11 -8.39
C TYR A 85 -3.42 0.03 -8.28
N THR A 86 -2.87 -0.68 -7.31
CA THR A 86 -1.43 -0.75 -7.12
C THR A 86 -1.07 -2.09 -6.49
N ASP A 87 0.13 -2.58 -6.73
CA ASP A 87 0.70 -3.60 -5.87
C ASP A 87 1.66 -2.91 -4.89
N MET A 88 1.64 -3.36 -3.65
CA MET A 88 2.31 -2.68 -2.56
C MET A 88 3.00 -3.64 -1.63
N ASN A 89 3.98 -3.11 -0.93
CA ASN A 89 4.64 -3.81 0.18
C ASN A 89 4.42 -3.02 1.46
N ALA A 90 4.27 -3.73 2.56
CA ALA A 90 4.12 -3.11 3.88
C ALA A 90 4.89 -3.89 4.93
N ILE A 91 5.24 -3.21 6.01
CA ILE A 91 5.86 -3.83 7.17
C ILE A 91 4.99 -3.55 8.38
N ARG A 92 4.55 -4.62 9.03
CA ARG A 92 3.70 -4.60 10.23
C ARG A 92 4.50 -5.20 11.39
N ARG A 93 5.32 -4.37 12.03
CA ARG A 93 6.28 -4.84 13.04
C ARG A 93 5.63 -5.42 14.30
N ASP A 94 4.43 -4.99 14.62
CA ASP A 94 3.69 -5.39 15.82
C ASP A 94 2.57 -6.39 15.50
N GLU A 95 2.77 -7.27 14.49
CA GLU A 95 1.83 -8.35 14.20
C GLU A 95 1.94 -9.42 15.29
N ASP A 96 0.90 -9.54 16.13
CA ASP A 96 0.92 -10.41 17.31
C ASP A 96 0.74 -11.88 16.97
N ASP A 97 -0.11 -12.18 15.98
CA ASP A 97 -0.50 -13.54 15.63
C ASP A 97 0.15 -13.97 14.32
N LEU A 98 1.46 -14.23 14.36
CA LEU A 98 2.19 -14.72 13.19
C LEU A 98 1.79 -16.16 12.88
N ASP A 99 1.21 -16.37 11.69
CA ASP A 99 0.80 -17.67 11.20
C ASP A 99 0.89 -17.71 9.67
N ASN A 100 0.19 -18.64 9.02
CA ASN A 100 0.22 -18.77 7.57
C ASN A 100 -0.58 -17.68 6.82
N ILE A 101 -1.34 -16.84 7.52
CA ILE A 101 -2.11 -15.75 6.93
C ILE A 101 -1.76 -14.36 7.49
N HIS A 102 -0.95 -14.29 8.54
CA HIS A 102 -0.48 -13.04 9.14
C HIS A 102 1.03 -13.01 9.17
N SER A 103 1.64 -11.97 8.64
CA SER A 103 3.09 -11.81 8.64
C SER A 103 3.52 -10.37 8.86
N VAL A 104 4.78 -10.19 9.23
CA VAL A 104 5.39 -8.86 9.40
C VAL A 104 5.53 -8.15 8.05
N TYR A 105 5.90 -8.89 7.00
CA TYR A 105 6.00 -8.37 5.65
C TYR A 105 4.76 -8.74 4.85
N VAL A 106 4.19 -7.76 4.16
CA VAL A 106 2.99 -7.93 3.34
C VAL A 106 3.28 -7.48 1.92
N ASP A 107 2.91 -8.32 0.96
CA ASP A 107 2.92 -8.04 -0.47
C ASP A 107 1.49 -8.27 -0.98
N GLN A 108 0.83 -7.20 -1.41
CA GLN A 108 -0.59 -7.27 -1.76
C GLN A 108 -0.96 -6.31 -2.88
N TRP A 109 -2.09 -6.61 -3.54
CA TRP A 109 -2.76 -5.64 -4.38
C TRP A 109 -3.74 -4.82 -3.56
N ASP A 110 -3.92 -3.58 -3.97
CA ASP A 110 -4.87 -2.70 -3.34
C ASP A 110 -5.53 -1.81 -4.41
N TRP A 111 -6.79 -1.48 -4.22
CA TRP A 111 -7.54 -0.66 -5.19
C TRP A 111 -8.54 0.26 -4.50
N GLU A 112 -8.94 1.30 -5.23
CA GLU A 112 -9.93 2.26 -4.76
C GLU A 112 -10.76 2.79 -5.92
#